data_b0a50a645bfc22cd82503553275bb834
#
_entry.id   b0a50a645bfc22cd82503553275bb834
#
_cell.length_a   1.000
_cell.length_b   1.000
_cell.length_c   1.000
_cell.angle_alpha   90.00
_cell.angle_beta   90.00
_cell.angle_gamma   90.00
#
_symmetry.space_group_name_H-M   'P 1'
#
loop_
_entity.id
_entity.type
_entity.pdbx_description
1 polymer ?
#
loop_
_entity_poly.entity_id
_entity_poly.type
_entity_poly.pdbx_seq_one_letter_code
_entity_poly.pdbx_strand_id
1 'polypeptide(L)'
;MRTIRIGGVPEHFNLPWHVGIDSGEFSSVDVDAEFVVFGGGTGAMMQAVANNEVDIAVVLTEGCIQSICKGTSARIVKTFVQSPLIWGIHVPAASDLKTIDDIRGRRYAISRFGSGSHLMAIVDAAERDWETDLDFAVVKNLDGARAALSGGGAEVFFWERYTTSPYVESGEFRRLADRLTPWPAFVVCASEKALAEKSEAIKTLLDQVNKICQRLSADGEGTQATITDRYKLAPSKVAQWWKTTEWNVGWEMEEASIVKAVNYLRWLQLIDVEDSVTDLEIMGRVCRELDV
;
A
#
# COMPACT_ATOMS: atom_id res chain seq x y z
N MET A 1 -22.66 -20.37 2.83
CA MET A 1 -21.93 -19.09 2.78
C MET A 1 -20.53 -19.30 3.32
N ARG A 2 -19.50 -18.96 2.56
CA ARG A 2 -18.10 -19.10 2.99
C ARG A 2 -17.61 -17.75 3.50
N THR A 3 -17.09 -17.70 4.73
CA THR A 3 -16.54 -16.47 5.30
C THR A 3 -15.13 -16.23 4.76
N ILE A 4 -14.87 -15.03 4.23
CA ILE A 4 -13.58 -14.52 3.80
C ILE A 4 -13.20 -13.31 4.67
N ARG A 5 -12.12 -13.43 5.43
CA ARG A 5 -11.58 -12.34 6.26
C ARG A 5 -10.57 -11.54 5.43
N ILE A 6 -10.79 -10.24 5.33
CA ILE A 6 -10.05 -9.31 4.48
C ILE A 6 -9.27 -8.34 5.36
N GLY A 7 -7.96 -8.40 5.36
CA GLY A 7 -7.10 -7.43 6.04
C GLY A 7 -6.95 -6.14 5.23
N GLY A 8 -7.09 -4.98 5.86
CA GLY A 8 -6.86 -3.69 5.21
C GLY A 8 -6.52 -2.57 6.18
N VAL A 9 -5.96 -1.48 5.66
CA VAL A 9 -5.78 -0.23 6.41
C VAL A 9 -7.07 0.60 6.39
N PRO A 10 -7.31 1.50 7.40
CA PRO A 10 -8.50 2.34 7.45
C PRO A 10 -8.40 3.53 6.49
N GLU A 11 -8.12 3.27 5.22
CA GLU A 11 -7.90 4.29 4.21
C GLU A 11 -8.92 4.19 3.06
N HIS A 12 -9.13 5.29 2.39
CA HIS A 12 -10.17 5.45 1.37
C HIS A 12 -9.94 4.62 0.09
N PHE A 13 -8.73 4.13 -0.16
CA PHE A 13 -8.47 3.12 -1.20
C PHE A 13 -9.36 1.87 -1.02
N ASN A 14 -9.74 1.54 0.21
CA ASN A 14 -10.53 0.38 0.57
C ASN A 14 -12.06 0.60 0.47
N LEU A 15 -12.52 1.74 -0.07
CA LEU A 15 -13.96 2.01 -0.23
C LEU A 15 -14.72 0.87 -0.93
N PRO A 16 -14.23 0.23 -2.02
CA PRO A 16 -14.98 -0.83 -2.69
C PRO A 16 -15.35 -2.00 -1.79
N TRP A 17 -14.46 -2.39 -0.87
CA TRP A 17 -14.71 -3.45 0.10
C TRP A 17 -15.84 -3.10 1.06
N HIS A 18 -15.78 -1.88 1.60
CA HIS A 18 -16.80 -1.40 2.52
C HIS A 18 -18.17 -1.27 1.84
N VAL A 19 -18.21 -0.76 0.61
CA VAL A 19 -19.46 -0.68 -0.16
C VAL A 19 -20.06 -2.05 -0.38
N GLY A 20 -19.27 -3.05 -0.77
CA GLY A 20 -19.75 -4.42 -0.99
C GLY A 20 -20.28 -5.09 0.28
N ILE A 21 -19.68 -4.81 1.44
CA ILE A 21 -20.16 -5.30 2.74
C ILE A 21 -21.46 -4.58 3.14
N ASP A 22 -21.44 -3.25 3.13
CA ASP A 22 -22.54 -2.41 3.61
C ASP A 22 -23.81 -2.59 2.76
N SER A 23 -23.66 -2.85 1.43
CA SER A 23 -24.78 -3.10 0.51
C SER A 23 -25.27 -4.57 0.49
N GLY A 24 -24.52 -5.49 1.11
CA GLY A 24 -24.80 -6.92 1.05
C GLY A 24 -24.49 -7.58 -0.31
N GLU A 25 -23.75 -6.91 -1.19
CA GLU A 25 -23.40 -7.42 -2.52
C GLU A 25 -22.56 -8.70 -2.47
N PHE A 26 -21.68 -8.84 -1.48
CA PHE A 26 -20.91 -10.07 -1.30
C PHE A 26 -21.80 -11.23 -0.83
N SER A 27 -22.75 -10.95 0.08
CA SER A 27 -23.71 -11.96 0.54
C SER A 27 -24.62 -12.44 -0.59
N SER A 28 -24.94 -11.58 -1.57
CA SER A 28 -25.76 -11.95 -2.74
C SER A 28 -25.07 -12.97 -3.68
N VAL A 29 -23.76 -13.14 -3.56
CA VAL A 29 -22.97 -14.14 -4.30
C VAL A 29 -22.44 -15.25 -3.38
N ASP A 30 -23.12 -15.49 -2.26
CA ASP A 30 -22.86 -16.54 -1.25
C ASP A 30 -21.49 -16.44 -0.55
N VAL A 31 -20.93 -15.22 -0.48
CA VAL A 31 -19.70 -14.91 0.26
C VAL A 31 -20.04 -14.02 1.44
N ASP A 32 -19.64 -14.45 2.64
CA ASP A 32 -19.65 -13.65 3.85
C ASP A 32 -18.28 -12.97 3.99
N ALA A 33 -18.22 -11.64 3.82
CA ALA A 33 -16.99 -10.88 3.82
C ALA A 33 -16.84 -10.06 5.11
N GLU A 34 -15.75 -10.30 5.84
CA GLU A 34 -15.38 -9.58 7.05
C GLU A 34 -14.13 -8.72 6.81
N PHE A 35 -14.24 -7.39 6.99
CA PHE A 35 -13.09 -6.49 6.85
C PHE A 35 -12.43 -6.23 8.21
N VAL A 36 -11.17 -6.66 8.34
CA VAL A 36 -10.36 -6.51 9.55
C VAL A 36 -9.38 -5.35 9.38
N VAL A 37 -9.48 -4.35 10.25
CA VAL A 37 -8.67 -3.11 10.16
C VAL A 37 -7.32 -3.29 10.84
N PHE A 38 -6.25 -2.97 10.14
CA PHE A 38 -4.86 -3.02 10.62
C PHE A 38 -4.21 -1.64 10.64
N GLY A 39 -4.13 -1.01 11.80
CA GLY A 39 -3.39 0.26 11.99
C GLY A 39 -1.87 0.16 11.82
N GLY A 40 -1.32 -1.06 11.85
CA GLY A 40 0.11 -1.34 11.67
C GLY A 40 0.55 -1.48 10.20
N GLY A 41 -0.35 -1.27 9.24
CA GLY A 41 -0.08 -1.31 7.80
C GLY A 41 0.35 -2.68 7.27
N THR A 42 0.97 -2.70 6.10
CA THR A 42 1.33 -3.91 5.34
C THR A 42 2.03 -4.98 6.17
N GLY A 43 2.97 -4.63 7.04
CA GLY A 43 3.68 -5.64 7.81
C GLY A 43 2.82 -6.37 8.83
N ALA A 44 1.88 -5.67 9.49
CA ALA A 44 0.94 -6.30 10.41
C ALA A 44 -0.04 -7.20 9.65
N MET A 45 -0.51 -6.77 8.47
CA MET A 45 -1.37 -7.56 7.60
C MET A 45 -0.68 -8.81 7.06
N MET A 46 0.59 -8.71 6.61
CA MET A 46 1.34 -9.88 6.14
C MET A 46 1.62 -10.87 7.27
N GLN A 47 1.81 -10.39 8.50
CA GLN A 47 1.90 -11.27 9.67
C GLN A 47 0.56 -11.99 9.93
N ALA A 48 -0.57 -11.28 9.82
CA ALA A 48 -1.91 -11.86 9.97
C ALA A 48 -2.22 -12.89 8.86
N VAL A 49 -1.78 -12.64 7.62
CA VAL A 49 -1.84 -13.62 6.52
C VAL A 49 -1.01 -14.86 6.84
N ALA A 50 0.23 -14.68 7.30
CA ALA A 50 1.12 -15.78 7.68
C ALA A 50 0.54 -16.65 8.80
N ASN A 51 -0.13 -16.03 9.76
CA ASN A 51 -0.80 -16.70 10.89
C ASN A 51 -2.19 -17.25 10.52
N ASN A 52 -2.69 -17.03 9.31
CA ASN A 52 -4.07 -17.34 8.88
C ASN A 52 -5.15 -16.65 9.75
N GLU A 53 -4.85 -15.48 10.30
CA GLU A 53 -5.82 -14.63 10.99
C GLU A 53 -6.76 -13.93 9.99
N VAL A 54 -6.24 -13.63 8.79
CA VAL A 54 -7.02 -13.21 7.61
C VAL A 54 -6.74 -14.13 6.44
N ASP A 55 -7.70 -14.26 5.54
CA ASP A 55 -7.61 -15.11 4.35
C ASP A 55 -6.92 -14.39 3.20
N ILE A 56 -7.27 -13.11 3.03
CA ILE A 56 -6.66 -12.19 2.06
C ILE A 56 -6.34 -10.85 2.74
N ALA A 57 -5.46 -10.07 2.12
CA ALA A 57 -5.14 -8.72 2.58
C ALA A 57 -4.87 -7.77 1.42
N VAL A 58 -5.31 -6.51 1.58
CA VAL A 58 -4.98 -5.40 0.67
C VAL A 58 -3.72 -4.70 1.21
N VAL A 59 -2.62 -4.88 0.53
CA VAL A 59 -1.29 -4.51 1.02
C VAL A 59 -0.48 -3.76 -0.04
N LEU A 60 0.51 -2.97 0.40
CA LEU A 60 1.48 -2.35 -0.50
C LEU A 60 2.24 -3.42 -1.28
N THR A 61 2.40 -3.20 -2.57
CA THR A 61 3.00 -4.17 -3.51
C THR A 61 4.39 -4.60 -3.07
N GLU A 62 5.28 -3.67 -2.78
CA GLU A 62 6.66 -3.95 -2.36
C GLU A 62 6.74 -4.67 -1.02
N GLY A 63 5.89 -4.31 -0.08
CA GLY A 63 5.84 -4.95 1.23
C GLY A 63 5.31 -6.38 1.16
N CYS A 64 4.36 -6.66 0.26
CA CYS A 64 3.86 -7.99 -0.04
C CYS A 64 4.96 -8.86 -0.64
N ILE A 65 5.61 -8.38 -1.70
CA ILE A 65 6.72 -9.07 -2.39
C ILE A 65 7.84 -9.40 -1.40
N GLN A 66 8.26 -8.41 -0.60
CA GLN A 66 9.31 -8.61 0.40
C GLN A 66 8.94 -9.71 1.40
N SER A 67 7.71 -9.73 1.88
CA SER A 67 7.23 -10.72 2.85
C SER A 67 7.20 -12.12 2.24
N ILE A 68 6.70 -12.27 1.00
CA ILE A 68 6.67 -13.55 0.28
C ILE A 68 8.10 -14.06 0.04
N CYS A 69 9.00 -13.21 -0.46
CA CYS A 69 10.40 -13.59 -0.69
C CYS A 69 11.14 -13.97 0.60
N LYS A 70 10.69 -13.47 1.76
CA LYS A 70 11.19 -13.86 3.09
C LYS A 70 10.50 -15.10 3.67
N GLY A 71 9.67 -15.79 2.91
CA GLY A 71 9.10 -17.07 3.26
C GLY A 71 7.66 -17.05 3.77
N THR A 72 6.95 -15.92 3.68
CA THR A 72 5.51 -15.91 3.97
C THR A 72 4.77 -16.76 2.93
N SER A 73 4.01 -17.75 3.41
CA SER A 73 3.24 -18.68 2.56
C SER A 73 1.97 -18.00 2.03
N ALA A 74 2.17 -17.17 1.01
CA ALA A 74 1.13 -16.35 0.40
C ALA A 74 1.46 -16.05 -1.07
N ARG A 75 0.46 -15.59 -1.83
CA ARG A 75 0.60 -15.14 -3.22
C ARG A 75 -0.17 -13.87 -3.47
N ILE A 76 0.35 -13.04 -4.36
CA ILE A 76 -0.42 -11.96 -4.98
C ILE A 76 -1.40 -12.59 -5.97
N VAL A 77 -2.67 -12.29 -5.82
CA VAL A 77 -3.74 -12.83 -6.67
C VAL A 77 -4.38 -11.77 -7.56
N LYS A 78 -4.13 -10.48 -7.28
CA LYS A 78 -4.70 -9.37 -8.05
C LYS A 78 -3.96 -8.06 -7.75
N THR A 79 -3.75 -7.24 -8.78
CA THR A 79 -3.50 -5.80 -8.58
C THR A 79 -4.82 -5.13 -8.21
N PHE A 80 -4.88 -4.39 -7.10
CA PHE A 80 -6.10 -3.73 -6.62
C PHE A 80 -6.13 -2.23 -6.96
N VAL A 81 -5.08 -1.49 -6.63
CA VAL A 81 -4.88 -0.10 -7.04
C VAL A 81 -3.70 -0.07 -8.00
N GLN A 82 -4.00 0.15 -9.28
CA GLN A 82 -2.98 0.09 -10.35
C GLN A 82 -2.17 1.37 -10.50
N SER A 83 -2.73 2.51 -10.09
CA SER A 83 -1.97 3.76 -10.03
C SER A 83 -0.86 3.69 -8.98
N PRO A 84 0.26 4.40 -9.18
CA PRO A 84 1.30 4.55 -8.17
C PRO A 84 0.79 5.17 -6.88
N LEU A 85 1.34 4.80 -5.73
CA LEU A 85 1.15 5.54 -4.49
C LEU A 85 1.96 6.83 -4.51
N ILE A 86 1.37 7.92 -4.04
CA ILE A 86 2.05 9.21 -3.93
C ILE A 86 2.54 9.40 -2.49
N TRP A 87 3.84 9.40 -2.32
CA TRP A 87 4.50 9.68 -1.05
C TRP A 87 4.86 11.15 -0.96
N GLY A 88 4.37 11.83 0.06
CA GLY A 88 4.86 13.16 0.40
C GLY A 88 6.20 13.05 1.15
N ILE A 89 7.14 13.89 0.80
CA ILE A 89 8.43 14.05 1.49
C ILE A 89 8.29 15.22 2.44
N HIS A 90 8.23 14.93 3.73
CA HIS A 90 7.92 15.91 4.77
C HIS A 90 9.13 16.20 5.65
N VAL A 91 9.22 17.47 6.06
CA VAL A 91 10.17 17.96 7.08
C VAL A 91 9.39 18.79 8.10
N PRO A 92 9.93 19.06 9.31
CA PRO A 92 9.32 20.01 10.23
C PRO A 92 9.13 21.38 9.54
N ALA A 93 7.94 21.99 9.64
CA ALA A 93 7.69 23.26 8.97
C ALA A 93 8.61 24.39 9.47
N ALA A 94 9.03 24.31 10.74
CA ALA A 94 9.95 25.28 11.38
C ALA A 94 11.43 25.06 11.02
N SER A 95 11.78 23.94 10.31
CA SER A 95 13.16 23.65 9.95
C SER A 95 13.69 24.57 8.84
N ASP A 96 15.02 24.62 8.71
CA ASP A 96 15.69 25.32 7.61
C ASP A 96 15.72 24.54 6.29
N LEU A 97 15.20 23.30 6.29
CA LEU A 97 15.11 22.46 5.10
C LEU A 97 14.03 23.00 4.16
N LYS A 98 14.40 23.55 3.01
CA LYS A 98 13.52 24.26 2.07
C LYS A 98 13.37 23.53 0.73
N THR A 99 14.41 22.81 0.35
CA THR A 99 14.51 22.11 -0.93
C THR A 99 14.72 20.62 -0.71
N ILE A 100 14.55 19.85 -1.78
CA ILE A 100 14.78 18.41 -1.70
C ILE A 100 16.26 18.06 -1.44
N ASP A 101 17.18 18.87 -1.91
CA ASP A 101 18.62 18.65 -1.71
C ASP A 101 19.04 18.84 -0.24
N ASP A 102 18.29 19.61 0.53
CA ASP A 102 18.56 19.85 1.95
C ASP A 102 18.38 18.60 2.81
N ILE A 103 17.64 17.59 2.31
CA ILE A 103 17.41 16.33 3.06
C ILE A 103 18.52 15.31 2.87
N ARG A 104 19.48 15.56 1.99
CA ARG A 104 20.60 14.66 1.78
C ARG A 104 21.43 14.50 3.07
N GLY A 105 21.65 13.24 3.47
CA GLY A 105 22.41 12.93 4.70
C GLY A 105 21.69 13.26 6.02
N ARG A 106 20.38 13.55 5.97
CA ARG A 106 19.56 13.78 7.16
C ARG A 106 19.04 12.47 7.75
N ARG A 107 18.47 12.56 8.96
CA ARG A 107 17.89 11.43 9.65
C ARG A 107 16.41 11.25 9.28
N TYR A 108 16.06 10.06 8.78
CA TYR A 108 14.72 9.73 8.28
C TYR A 108 13.89 9.01 9.35
N ALA A 109 12.68 9.49 9.59
CA ALA A 109 11.68 8.76 10.37
C ALA A 109 11.09 7.63 9.53
N ILE A 110 11.07 6.41 10.08
CA ILE A 110 10.45 5.25 9.44
C ILE A 110 9.55 4.52 10.45
N SER A 111 8.45 3.92 9.98
CA SER A 111 7.58 3.16 10.89
C SER A 111 8.31 1.91 11.44
N ARG A 112 9.06 1.21 10.60
CA ARG A 112 9.95 0.08 10.94
C ARG A 112 10.87 -0.21 9.75
N PHE A 113 11.92 -0.96 9.96
CA PHE A 113 12.72 -1.50 8.86
C PHE A 113 11.86 -2.41 7.97
N GLY A 114 12.00 -2.29 6.65
CA GLY A 114 11.18 -3.00 5.66
C GLY A 114 9.76 -2.44 5.48
N SER A 115 9.43 -1.28 6.07
CA SER A 115 8.16 -0.58 5.79
C SER A 115 8.24 0.26 4.52
N GLY A 116 7.07 0.69 3.99
CA GLY A 116 7.03 1.60 2.84
C GLY A 116 7.81 2.89 3.07
N SER A 117 7.73 3.51 4.27
CA SER A 117 8.51 4.71 4.59
C SER A 117 10.03 4.47 4.59
N HIS A 118 10.48 3.28 5.01
CA HIS A 118 11.89 2.88 4.91
C HIS A 118 12.32 2.70 3.46
N LEU A 119 11.56 1.91 2.71
CA LEU A 119 11.87 1.58 1.33
C LEU A 119 11.88 2.82 0.43
N MET A 120 10.86 3.67 0.55
CA MET A 120 10.73 4.84 -0.32
C MET A 120 11.79 5.91 -0.05
N ALA A 121 12.31 6.02 1.18
CA ALA A 121 13.46 6.88 1.45
C ALA A 121 14.71 6.39 0.70
N ILE A 122 14.95 5.07 0.68
CA ILE A 122 16.10 4.49 -0.02
C ILE A 122 15.91 4.59 -1.56
N VAL A 123 14.70 4.28 -2.06
CA VAL A 123 14.38 4.41 -3.50
C VAL A 123 14.58 5.87 -3.97
N ASP A 124 14.11 6.84 -3.19
CA ASP A 124 14.27 8.27 -3.53
C ASP A 124 15.74 8.69 -3.56
N ALA A 125 16.53 8.28 -2.57
CA ALA A 125 17.96 8.54 -2.53
C ALA A 125 18.68 7.92 -3.74
N ALA A 126 18.38 6.65 -4.03
CA ALA A 126 18.98 5.92 -5.15
C ALA A 126 18.66 6.56 -6.52
N GLU A 127 17.40 6.94 -6.76
CA GLU A 127 17.00 7.59 -8.02
C GLU A 127 17.52 9.03 -8.16
N ARG A 128 18.10 9.60 -7.08
CA ARG A 128 18.81 10.89 -7.09
C ARG A 128 20.32 10.74 -7.13
N ASP A 129 20.83 9.53 -7.28
CA ASP A 129 22.27 9.22 -7.21
C ASP A 129 22.89 9.68 -5.86
N TRP A 130 22.13 9.54 -4.76
CA TRP A 130 22.63 9.79 -3.41
C TRP A 130 23.06 8.48 -2.73
N GLU A 131 23.83 8.63 -1.62
CA GLU A 131 24.12 7.48 -0.75
C GLU A 131 22.83 6.86 -0.22
N THR A 132 22.75 5.51 -0.26
CA THR A 132 21.58 4.75 0.18
C THR A 132 21.71 4.19 1.60
N ASP A 133 22.89 4.31 2.22
CA ASP A 133 23.10 4.03 3.65
C ASP A 133 22.63 5.25 4.47
N LEU A 134 21.31 5.31 4.67
CA LEU A 134 20.64 6.42 5.33
C LEU A 134 20.56 6.20 6.84
N ASP A 135 20.58 7.28 7.62
CA ASP A 135 20.33 7.25 9.07
C ASP A 135 18.82 7.20 9.35
N PHE A 136 18.37 6.23 10.13
CA PHE A 136 16.96 5.98 10.40
C PHE A 136 16.60 6.09 11.88
N ALA A 137 15.43 6.70 12.16
CA ALA A 137 14.75 6.68 13.44
C ALA A 137 13.46 5.85 13.31
N VAL A 138 13.33 4.76 14.07
CA VAL A 138 12.10 3.95 14.10
C VAL A 138 11.06 4.61 14.98
N VAL A 139 9.95 5.06 14.37
CA VAL A 139 8.89 5.85 15.02
C VAL A 139 7.54 5.13 15.13
N LYS A 140 7.44 3.92 14.59
CA LYS A 140 6.30 2.98 14.61
C LYS A 140 5.11 3.40 13.73
N ASN A 141 4.61 4.63 13.86
CA ASN A 141 3.41 5.12 13.17
C ASN A 141 3.50 6.64 12.91
N LEU A 142 2.45 7.19 12.33
CA LEU A 142 2.37 8.62 12.00
C LEU A 142 2.50 9.53 13.23
N ASP A 143 1.88 9.18 14.36
CA ASP A 143 1.98 9.99 15.59
C ASP A 143 3.40 9.97 16.14
N GLY A 144 4.08 8.82 16.08
CA GLY A 144 5.50 8.72 16.42
C GLY A 144 6.39 9.54 15.50
N ALA A 145 6.08 9.61 14.19
CA ALA A 145 6.78 10.48 13.25
C ALA A 145 6.59 11.95 13.58
N ARG A 146 5.35 12.38 13.88
CA ARG A 146 5.06 13.75 14.34
C ARG A 146 5.88 14.13 15.57
N ALA A 147 5.88 13.27 16.58
CA ALA A 147 6.66 13.49 17.79
C ALA A 147 8.17 13.55 17.51
N ALA A 148 8.70 12.68 16.64
CA ALA A 148 10.11 12.66 16.28
C ALA A 148 10.53 13.92 15.51
N LEU A 149 9.72 14.36 14.54
CA LEU A 149 10.02 15.56 13.75
C LEU A 149 9.96 16.83 14.62
N SER A 150 8.95 16.96 15.49
CA SER A 150 8.84 18.13 16.38
C SER A 150 9.89 18.13 17.48
N GLY A 151 10.32 16.97 17.95
CA GLY A 151 11.31 16.79 19.02
C GLY A 151 12.77 16.72 18.55
N GLY A 152 13.05 16.82 17.23
CA GLY A 152 14.40 16.71 16.67
C GLY A 152 14.98 15.30 16.65
N GLY A 153 14.15 14.28 16.85
CA GLY A 153 14.57 12.87 16.76
C GLY A 153 14.72 12.35 15.34
N ALA A 154 14.12 13.05 14.36
CA ALA A 154 14.26 12.85 12.93
C ALA A 154 14.00 14.17 12.21
N GLU A 155 14.44 14.27 10.94
CA GLU A 155 14.34 15.49 10.14
C GLU A 155 13.46 15.30 8.89
N VAL A 156 13.33 14.07 8.38
CA VAL A 156 12.63 13.73 7.14
C VAL A 156 11.65 12.59 7.37
N PHE A 157 10.48 12.65 6.73
CA PHE A 157 9.46 11.60 6.82
C PHE A 157 8.74 11.39 5.50
N PHE A 158 8.74 10.15 5.02
CA PHE A 158 7.98 9.72 3.85
C PHE A 158 6.68 9.07 4.29
N TRP A 159 5.55 9.59 3.82
CA TRP A 159 4.23 9.01 4.08
C TRP A 159 3.25 9.32 2.96
N GLU A 160 2.13 8.57 2.92
CA GLU A 160 1.09 8.80 1.92
C GLU A 160 0.63 10.28 1.97
N ARG A 161 0.61 10.90 0.79
CA ARG A 161 0.48 12.35 0.61
C ARG A 161 -0.82 12.92 1.19
N TYR A 162 -1.95 12.23 0.99
CA TYR A 162 -3.25 12.76 1.38
C TYR A 162 -3.52 12.56 2.86
N THR A 163 -3.09 11.46 3.44
CA THR A 163 -3.14 11.19 4.88
C THR A 163 -2.37 12.26 5.69
N THR A 164 -1.27 12.78 5.13
CA THR A 164 -0.45 13.81 5.79
C THR A 164 -0.88 15.24 5.50
N SER A 165 -1.82 15.46 4.56
CA SER A 165 -2.28 16.80 4.20
C SER A 165 -2.74 17.68 5.36
N PRO A 166 -3.49 17.16 6.37
CA PRO A 166 -3.90 17.98 7.52
C PRO A 166 -2.72 18.57 8.31
N TYR A 167 -1.61 17.84 8.38
CA TYR A 167 -0.40 18.29 9.11
C TYR A 167 0.42 19.30 8.31
N VAL A 168 0.33 19.26 6.98
CA VAL A 168 0.89 20.32 6.12
C VAL A 168 0.06 21.59 6.21
N GLU A 169 -1.27 21.46 6.21
CA GLU A 169 -2.21 22.59 6.32
C GLU A 169 -2.14 23.28 7.68
N SER A 170 -1.96 22.52 8.77
CA SER A 170 -1.79 23.08 10.12
C SER A 170 -0.42 23.74 10.33
N GLY A 171 0.54 23.57 9.39
CA GLY A 171 1.88 24.10 9.54
C GLY A 171 2.78 23.28 10.47
N GLU A 172 2.42 22.03 10.77
CA GLU A 172 3.26 21.09 11.51
C GLU A 172 4.37 20.54 10.60
N PHE A 173 4.00 20.17 9.37
CA PHE A 173 4.91 19.70 8.34
C PHE A 173 5.04 20.71 7.19
N ARG A 174 6.20 20.72 6.56
CA ARG A 174 6.41 21.23 5.21
C ARG A 174 6.61 20.04 4.28
N ARG A 175 5.83 19.95 3.20
CA ARG A 175 6.07 18.99 2.14
C ARG A 175 6.99 19.61 1.10
N LEU A 176 8.17 18.99 0.91
CA LEU A 176 9.19 19.48 -0.05
C LEU A 176 8.92 19.00 -1.46
N ALA A 177 8.51 17.75 -1.61
CA ALA A 177 8.25 17.12 -2.89
C ALA A 177 7.30 15.93 -2.73
N ASP A 178 6.91 15.36 -3.86
CA ASP A 178 6.20 14.08 -3.94
C ASP A 178 7.07 13.03 -4.63
N ARG A 179 6.97 11.79 -4.20
CA ARG A 179 7.59 10.62 -4.83
C ARG A 179 6.51 9.61 -5.20
N LEU A 180 6.48 9.17 -6.46
CA LEU A 180 5.62 8.08 -6.91
C LEU A 180 6.33 6.74 -6.70
N THR A 181 5.59 5.70 -6.26
CA THR A 181 6.11 4.35 -6.36
C THR A 181 6.31 3.99 -7.84
N PRO A 182 7.39 3.31 -8.23
CA PRO A 182 7.59 2.89 -9.61
C PRO A 182 6.81 1.60 -9.99
N TRP A 183 5.78 1.25 -9.22
CA TRP A 183 4.87 0.10 -9.37
C TRP A 183 3.46 0.42 -8.85
N PRO A 184 2.45 -0.44 -9.12
CA PRO A 184 1.10 -0.31 -8.57
C PRO A 184 1.10 -0.20 -7.04
N ALA A 185 0.22 0.66 -6.50
CA ALA A 185 0.20 0.94 -5.07
C ALA A 185 -0.15 -0.28 -4.22
N PHE A 186 -1.28 -0.94 -4.55
CA PHE A 186 -1.81 -2.01 -3.72
C PHE A 186 -2.15 -3.27 -4.53
N VAL A 187 -1.84 -4.40 -3.91
CA VAL A 187 -2.23 -5.73 -4.39
C VAL A 187 -3.13 -6.42 -3.38
N VAL A 188 -3.91 -7.40 -3.85
CA VAL A 188 -4.56 -8.38 -3.00
C VAL A 188 -3.62 -9.57 -2.86
N CYS A 189 -3.27 -9.89 -1.63
CA CYS A 189 -2.48 -11.05 -1.26
C CYS A 189 -3.39 -12.08 -0.57
N ALA A 190 -3.25 -13.36 -0.90
CA ALA A 190 -3.97 -14.46 -0.27
C ALA A 190 -2.99 -15.45 0.37
N SER A 191 -3.34 -16.02 1.55
CA SER A 191 -2.56 -17.11 2.12
C SER A 191 -2.67 -18.37 1.27
N GLU A 192 -1.61 -19.17 1.17
CA GLU A 192 -1.66 -20.46 0.44
C GLU A 192 -2.72 -21.39 1.00
N LYS A 193 -2.98 -21.34 2.31
CA LYS A 193 -4.07 -22.08 2.94
C LYS A 193 -5.43 -21.62 2.43
N ALA A 194 -5.69 -20.31 2.39
CA ALA A 194 -6.95 -19.78 1.87
C ALA A 194 -7.13 -20.13 0.38
N LEU A 195 -6.03 -20.08 -0.40
CA LEU A 195 -6.06 -20.49 -1.81
C LEU A 195 -6.38 -21.99 -1.98
N ALA A 196 -5.90 -22.85 -1.11
CA ALA A 196 -6.22 -24.27 -1.15
C ALA A 196 -7.66 -24.59 -0.73
N GLU A 197 -8.20 -23.87 0.27
CA GLU A 197 -9.48 -24.19 0.90
C GLU A 197 -10.66 -23.36 0.35
N LYS A 198 -10.41 -22.15 -0.17
CA LYS A 198 -11.42 -21.13 -0.48
C LYS A 198 -11.23 -20.44 -1.83
N SER A 199 -10.42 -20.97 -2.76
CA SER A 199 -10.04 -20.30 -4.02
C SER A 199 -11.25 -19.78 -4.80
N GLU A 200 -12.29 -20.62 -4.96
CA GLU A 200 -13.52 -20.26 -5.66
C GLU A 200 -14.27 -19.07 -4.98
N ALA A 201 -14.36 -19.08 -3.65
CA ALA A 201 -15.00 -18.00 -2.91
C ALA A 201 -14.19 -16.70 -2.97
N ILE A 202 -12.85 -16.78 -2.92
CA ILE A 202 -11.96 -15.64 -3.12
C ILE A 202 -12.13 -15.06 -4.52
N LYS A 203 -12.18 -15.92 -5.55
CA LYS A 203 -12.41 -15.47 -6.94
C LYS A 203 -13.76 -14.77 -7.07
N THR A 204 -14.84 -15.38 -6.57
CA THR A 204 -16.19 -14.81 -6.59
C THR A 204 -16.25 -13.45 -5.89
N LEU A 205 -15.59 -13.32 -4.73
CA LEU A 205 -15.45 -12.06 -4.00
C LEU A 205 -14.74 -10.99 -4.84
N LEU A 206 -13.61 -11.34 -5.45
CA LEU A 206 -12.81 -10.41 -6.28
C LEU A 206 -13.52 -10.03 -7.57
N ASP A 207 -14.28 -10.93 -8.20
CA ASP A 207 -15.17 -10.61 -9.33
C ASP A 207 -16.22 -9.56 -8.94
N GLN A 208 -16.79 -9.70 -7.73
CA GLN A 208 -17.75 -8.71 -7.24
C GLN A 208 -17.05 -7.37 -6.91
N VAL A 209 -15.85 -7.40 -6.33
CA VAL A 209 -15.04 -6.19 -6.10
C VAL A 209 -14.74 -5.47 -7.41
N ASN A 210 -14.41 -6.19 -8.50
CA ASN A 210 -14.21 -5.60 -9.83
C ASN A 210 -15.44 -4.82 -10.31
N LYS A 211 -16.64 -5.41 -10.18
CA LYS A 211 -17.90 -4.75 -10.54
C LYS A 211 -18.15 -3.49 -9.70
N ILE A 212 -17.85 -3.57 -8.39
CA ILE A 212 -17.99 -2.42 -7.49
C ILE A 212 -16.99 -1.33 -7.88
N CYS A 213 -15.72 -1.66 -8.10
CA CYS A 213 -14.71 -0.71 -8.56
C CYS A 213 -15.14 -0.03 -9.88
N GLN A 214 -15.61 -0.81 -10.84
CA GLN A 214 -16.11 -0.28 -12.13
C GLN A 214 -17.26 0.72 -11.93
N ARG A 215 -18.25 0.37 -11.10
CA ARG A 215 -19.38 1.25 -10.79
C ARG A 215 -18.95 2.52 -10.08
N LEU A 216 -18.10 2.41 -9.06
CA LEU A 216 -17.57 3.55 -8.31
C LEU A 216 -16.72 4.47 -9.20
N SER A 217 -15.92 3.89 -10.10
CA SER A 217 -15.13 4.68 -11.05
C SER A 217 -16.01 5.41 -12.07
N ALA A 218 -17.13 4.82 -12.48
CA ALA A 218 -18.08 5.45 -13.39
C ALA A 218 -18.89 6.58 -12.75
N ASP A 219 -19.24 6.45 -11.45
CA ASP A 219 -19.94 7.48 -10.67
C ASP A 219 -18.93 8.31 -9.85
N GLY A 220 -18.12 9.07 -10.57
CA GLY A 220 -17.03 9.82 -9.96
C GLY A 220 -17.47 10.85 -8.91
N GLU A 221 -18.58 11.57 -9.12
CA GLU A 221 -19.06 12.59 -8.17
C GLU A 221 -19.67 11.93 -6.92
N GLY A 222 -20.54 10.93 -7.07
CA GLY A 222 -21.15 10.21 -5.96
C GLY A 222 -20.12 9.47 -5.13
N THR A 223 -19.11 8.88 -5.78
CA THR A 223 -18.01 8.20 -5.11
C THR A 223 -17.16 9.17 -4.28
N GLN A 224 -16.81 10.34 -4.82
CA GLN A 224 -16.07 11.37 -4.09
C GLN A 224 -16.87 11.89 -2.87
N ALA A 225 -18.17 12.06 -3.02
CA ALA A 225 -19.05 12.44 -1.90
C ALA A 225 -19.06 11.36 -0.81
N THR A 226 -19.14 10.08 -1.20
CA THR A 226 -19.09 8.95 -0.28
C THR A 226 -17.76 8.87 0.47
N ILE A 227 -16.62 9.08 -0.22
CA ILE A 227 -15.29 9.14 0.40
C ILE A 227 -15.20 10.29 1.40
N THR A 228 -15.64 11.48 0.98
CA THR A 228 -15.67 12.67 1.84
C THR A 228 -16.43 12.40 3.14
N ASP A 229 -17.60 11.81 3.04
CA ASP A 229 -18.47 11.57 4.21
C ASP A 229 -17.95 10.43 5.08
N ARG A 230 -17.55 9.31 4.50
CA ARG A 230 -17.07 8.13 5.25
C ARG A 230 -15.75 8.40 5.98
N TYR A 231 -14.78 9.01 5.30
CA TYR A 231 -13.43 9.19 5.82
C TYR A 231 -13.19 10.59 6.41
N LYS A 232 -14.20 11.46 6.41
CA LYS A 232 -14.14 12.83 6.94
C LYS A 232 -13.01 13.67 6.32
N LEU A 233 -12.78 13.46 5.03
CA LEU A 233 -11.78 14.19 4.24
C LEU A 233 -12.40 15.44 3.62
N ALA A 234 -11.59 16.50 3.44
CA ALA A 234 -12.03 17.68 2.72
C ALA A 234 -12.34 17.36 1.24
N PRO A 235 -13.48 17.84 0.68
CA PRO A 235 -13.86 17.55 -0.71
C PRO A 235 -12.75 17.87 -1.74
N SER A 236 -12.02 18.97 -1.53
CA SER A 236 -10.90 19.36 -2.41
C SER A 236 -9.75 18.36 -2.39
N LYS A 237 -9.52 17.66 -1.27
CA LYS A 237 -8.49 16.60 -1.15
C LYS A 237 -8.95 15.33 -1.81
N VAL A 238 -10.22 14.97 -1.63
CA VAL A 238 -10.82 13.82 -2.33
C VAL A 238 -10.76 14.03 -3.84
N ALA A 239 -11.07 15.21 -4.34
CA ALA A 239 -11.01 15.55 -5.76
C ALA A 239 -9.57 15.50 -6.32
N GLN A 240 -8.55 15.83 -5.51
CA GLN A 240 -7.14 15.68 -5.90
C GLN A 240 -6.72 14.21 -5.94
N TRP A 241 -7.05 13.45 -4.89
CA TRP A 241 -6.79 12.02 -4.80
C TRP A 241 -7.45 11.26 -5.94
N TRP A 242 -8.70 11.57 -6.24
CA TRP A 242 -9.48 10.94 -7.32
C TRP A 242 -8.80 11.01 -8.69
N LYS A 243 -8.13 12.11 -8.98
CA LYS A 243 -7.40 12.31 -10.25
C LYS A 243 -6.13 11.47 -10.38
N THR A 244 -5.66 10.93 -9.29
CA THR A 244 -4.36 10.24 -9.19
C THR A 244 -4.48 8.79 -8.76
N THR A 245 -5.70 8.33 -8.49
CA THR A 245 -5.95 6.97 -8.01
C THR A 245 -6.83 6.21 -8.98
N GLU A 246 -6.44 5.00 -9.30
CA GLU A 246 -7.15 4.13 -10.22
C GLU A 246 -7.23 2.72 -9.65
N TRP A 247 -8.46 2.26 -9.37
CA TRP A 247 -8.71 0.86 -9.04
C TRP A 247 -8.61 0.00 -10.30
N ASN A 248 -7.99 -1.15 -10.19
CA ASN A 248 -8.04 -2.16 -11.24
C ASN A 248 -9.42 -2.82 -11.25
N VAL A 249 -10.13 -2.65 -12.35
CA VAL A 249 -11.49 -3.19 -12.53
C VAL A 249 -11.51 -4.56 -13.20
N GLY A 250 -10.35 -5.11 -13.56
CA GLY A 250 -10.17 -6.41 -14.22
C GLY A 250 -9.25 -7.34 -13.42
N TRP A 251 -8.78 -8.37 -14.11
CA TRP A 251 -7.85 -9.37 -13.59
C TRP A 251 -6.41 -9.15 -14.06
N GLU A 252 -6.20 -8.23 -15.01
CA GLU A 252 -4.88 -7.98 -15.54
C GLU A 252 -3.93 -7.54 -14.43
N MET A 253 -2.80 -8.19 -14.39
CA MET A 253 -1.68 -7.89 -13.52
C MET A 253 -0.49 -7.55 -14.42
N GLU A 254 0.02 -6.33 -14.33
CA GLU A 254 1.16 -5.91 -15.12
C GLU A 254 2.42 -6.58 -14.60
N GLU A 255 2.78 -7.72 -15.19
CA GLU A 255 3.94 -8.53 -14.79
C GLU A 255 5.23 -7.71 -14.71
N ALA A 256 5.47 -6.85 -15.70
CA ALA A 256 6.66 -6.00 -15.74
C ALA A 256 6.79 -5.11 -14.50
N SER A 257 5.67 -4.62 -13.94
CA SER A 257 5.67 -3.82 -12.71
C SER A 257 5.99 -4.64 -11.47
N ILE A 258 5.52 -5.89 -11.39
CA ILE A 258 5.85 -6.80 -10.29
C ILE A 258 7.34 -7.17 -10.36
N VAL A 259 7.82 -7.55 -11.53
CA VAL A 259 9.24 -7.86 -11.76
C VAL A 259 10.12 -6.65 -11.44
N LYS A 260 9.70 -5.45 -11.85
CA LYS A 260 10.38 -4.20 -11.51
C LYS A 260 10.49 -4.03 -10.00
N ALA A 261 9.41 -4.23 -9.25
CA ALA A 261 9.43 -4.14 -7.79
C ALA A 261 10.39 -5.16 -7.16
N VAL A 262 10.39 -6.42 -7.64
CA VAL A 262 11.34 -7.46 -7.20
C VAL A 262 12.78 -7.03 -7.46
N ASN A 263 13.07 -6.52 -8.67
CA ASN A 263 14.43 -6.09 -9.03
C ASN A 263 14.92 -4.91 -8.19
N TYR A 264 14.04 -3.94 -7.86
CA TYR A 264 14.37 -2.87 -6.91
C TYR A 264 14.66 -3.42 -5.51
N LEU A 265 13.83 -4.32 -4.99
CA LEU A 265 14.03 -4.92 -3.67
C LEU A 265 15.30 -5.75 -3.60
N ARG A 266 15.65 -6.47 -4.69
CA ARG A 266 16.91 -7.21 -4.84
C ARG A 266 18.10 -6.26 -4.84
N TRP A 267 18.07 -5.23 -5.68
CA TRP A 267 19.14 -4.24 -5.77
C TRP A 267 19.39 -3.54 -4.44
N LEU A 268 18.35 -3.26 -3.67
CA LEU A 268 18.43 -2.68 -2.32
C LEU A 268 18.79 -3.71 -1.23
N GLN A 269 19.07 -4.96 -1.61
CA GLN A 269 19.39 -6.07 -0.68
C GLN A 269 18.32 -6.31 0.41
N LEU A 270 17.05 -6.01 0.09
CA LEU A 270 15.91 -6.20 0.98
C LEU A 270 15.26 -7.58 0.85
N ILE A 271 15.58 -8.29 -0.22
CA ILE A 271 15.21 -9.69 -0.47
C ILE A 271 16.42 -10.45 -1.00
N ASP A 272 16.47 -11.73 -0.66
CA ASP A 272 17.49 -12.66 -1.16
C ASP A 272 16.91 -13.47 -2.33
N VAL A 273 17.05 -12.94 -3.54
CA VAL A 273 16.64 -13.60 -4.78
C VAL A 273 17.84 -13.52 -5.73
N GLU A 274 18.36 -14.69 -6.13
CA GLU A 274 19.53 -14.79 -7.00
C GLU A 274 19.30 -14.11 -8.35
N ASP A 275 20.34 -13.52 -8.94
CA ASP A 275 20.29 -12.85 -10.25
C ASP A 275 19.98 -13.82 -11.39
N SER A 276 20.23 -15.11 -11.18
CA SER A 276 19.91 -16.19 -12.13
C SER A 276 18.41 -16.50 -12.25
N VAL A 277 17.59 -16.03 -11.31
CA VAL A 277 16.13 -16.28 -11.31
C VAL A 277 15.47 -15.46 -12.40
N THR A 278 14.78 -16.13 -13.31
CA THR A 278 14.08 -15.53 -14.45
C THR A 278 12.81 -14.80 -14.01
N ASP A 279 12.31 -13.88 -14.84
CA ASP A 279 11.05 -13.14 -14.60
C ASP A 279 9.86 -14.10 -14.41
N LEU A 280 9.81 -15.19 -15.19
CA LEU A 280 8.77 -16.22 -15.07
C LEU A 280 8.81 -16.92 -13.71
N GLU A 281 10.00 -17.26 -13.22
CA GLU A 281 10.18 -17.86 -11.89
C GLU A 281 9.84 -16.87 -10.78
N ILE A 282 10.17 -15.59 -10.95
CA ILE A 282 9.76 -14.52 -10.03
C ILE A 282 8.24 -14.46 -9.95
N MET A 283 7.57 -14.40 -11.09
CA MET A 283 6.11 -14.37 -11.14
C MET A 283 5.51 -15.62 -10.47
N GLY A 284 5.99 -16.80 -10.77
CA GLY A 284 5.53 -18.05 -10.15
C GLY A 284 5.78 -18.14 -8.64
N ARG A 285 6.79 -17.43 -8.10
CA ARG A 285 7.05 -17.35 -6.66
C ARG A 285 6.14 -16.36 -5.94
N VAL A 286 5.82 -15.25 -6.59
CA VAL A 286 5.16 -14.09 -5.96
C VAL A 286 3.67 -14.07 -6.27
N CYS A 287 3.26 -14.46 -7.46
CA CYS A 287 1.90 -14.36 -7.96
C CYS A 287 1.26 -15.74 -8.15
N ARG A 288 -0.07 -15.75 -8.14
CA ARG A 288 -0.88 -16.90 -8.54
C ARG A 288 -2.14 -16.40 -9.24
N GLU A 289 -2.36 -16.83 -10.46
CA GLU A 289 -3.62 -16.63 -11.15
C GLU A 289 -4.70 -17.50 -10.50
N LEU A 290 -5.87 -16.91 -10.32
CA LEU A 290 -7.08 -17.65 -9.99
C LEU A 290 -7.73 -18.02 -11.32
N ASP A 291 -8.00 -19.30 -11.52
CA ASP A 291 -8.60 -19.81 -12.76
C ASP A 291 -9.83 -18.96 -13.13
N VAL A 292 -9.75 -18.28 -14.27
CA VAL A 292 -10.76 -17.33 -14.77
C VAL A 292 -11.82 -18.07 -15.59
#